data_4c46ae02cc6fdd632fe8fb8b7cd70df4
#
_entry.id   4c46ae02cc6fdd632fe8fb8b7cd70df4
#
_cell.length_a   1.000
_cell.length_b   1.000
_cell.length_c   1.000
_cell.angle_alpha   90.00
_cell.angle_beta   90.00
_cell.angle_gamma   90.00
#
_symmetry.space_group_name_H-M   'P 1'
#
loop_
_entity.id
_entity.type
_entity.pdbx_description
1 polymer ?
#
loop_
_entity_poly.entity_id
_entity_poly.type
_entity_poly.pdbx_seq_one_letter_code
_entity_poly.pdbx_strand_id
1 'polypeptide(L)'
;MTPAAALRLISALIGASAIALASSAVRPAAAEPVEQFYKGRALTMLVGTSPGGINDISARLVARHLSRFIPGAPTIVVQNNPGAGGLVTANRLYFNADRDGSVLAKLERAVPQLAIQGNPNAQFDPAKFTWLGSLSSYAGDAYLMLVNAHHPAMSVADLKSAGLSVALGADNAASSNLIFAVIAREVLALNVKVVRGYTGAAPLFLAMARGEIDGQMVGLSSVRSGQRDLWSRHAFRPLLAFGRATRHVDFPEVPTGRELAGDAGALALIEFAELPFFMALPFAAPPEIPPDRAEALQTAFTAMCVDTAFLEEAQKLGIEMSPITGQQILRLLAETAAMPPDIIDRYNRIAEKK
;
A
#
# COMPACT_ATOMS: atom_id res chain seq x y z
N MET A 1 73.98 76.72 4.80
CA MET A 1 74.74 76.23 3.65
C MET A 1 74.26 74.83 3.38
N THR A 2 73.60 74.63 2.30
CA THR A 2 73.08 73.40 1.71
C THR A 2 74.12 72.34 1.48
N PRO A 3 73.78 71.08 1.48
CA PRO A 3 73.78 70.42 0.23
C PRO A 3 72.50 69.59 -0.07
N ALA A 4 72.15 69.85 -1.26
CA ALA A 4 71.18 69.11 -2.00
C ALA A 4 71.68 67.77 -2.48
N ALA A 5 70.76 66.84 -2.66
CA ALA A 5 70.64 65.89 -3.74
C ALA A 5 71.72 64.79 -3.90
N ALA A 6 71.34 63.64 -3.51
CA ALA A 6 71.62 62.39 -4.29
C ALA A 6 70.47 61.39 -4.17
N LEU A 7 69.43 61.75 -4.82
CA LEU A 7 68.34 60.83 -5.06
C LEU A 7 68.50 60.31 -6.51
N ARG A 8 68.92 59.12 -6.74
CA ARG A 8 68.68 58.48 -8.01
C ARG A 8 68.82 56.90 -7.97
N LEU A 9 67.68 56.29 -8.27
CA LEU A 9 67.55 55.12 -9.02
C LEU A 9 67.92 53.75 -8.33
N ILE A 10 66.97 53.32 -7.56
CA ILE A 10 66.75 51.85 -7.49
C ILE A 10 65.48 51.65 -8.28
N SER A 11 65.68 51.19 -9.53
CA SER A 11 64.58 50.72 -10.37
C SER A 11 64.03 49.38 -9.81
N ALA A 12 62.92 49.52 -9.16
CA ALA A 12 62.18 48.34 -8.71
C ALA A 12 61.66 47.56 -9.89
N LEU A 13 62.26 46.44 -10.17
CA LEU A 13 61.60 45.39 -10.95
C LEU A 13 60.44 44.84 -10.12
N ILE A 14 59.29 45.40 -10.30
CA ILE A 14 58.04 44.74 -9.82
C ILE A 14 57.73 43.68 -10.85
N GLY A 15 58.17 42.47 -10.55
CA GLY A 15 57.73 41.28 -11.24
C GLY A 15 56.22 41.13 -10.97
N ALA A 16 55.44 41.36 -12.02
CA ALA A 16 54.03 41.02 -12.05
C ALA A 16 53.89 39.49 -12.02
N SER A 17 53.86 38.93 -10.81
CA SER A 17 53.38 37.55 -10.61
C SER A 17 51.90 37.52 -10.91
N ALA A 18 51.55 37.25 -12.16
CA ALA A 18 50.21 36.89 -12.53
C ALA A 18 49.85 35.56 -11.81
N ILE A 19 49.24 35.68 -10.66
CA ILE A 19 48.57 34.56 -10.00
C ILE A 19 47.39 34.25 -10.91
N ALA A 20 47.58 33.31 -11.82
CA ALA A 20 46.49 32.63 -12.53
C ALA A 20 45.69 31.86 -11.48
N LEU A 21 44.66 32.48 -10.92
CA LEU A 21 43.58 31.77 -10.24
C LEU A 21 43.01 30.84 -11.29
N ALA A 22 43.50 29.60 -11.31
CA ALA A 22 42.82 28.48 -11.95
C ALA A 22 41.50 28.35 -11.19
N SER A 23 40.47 29.00 -11.67
CA SER A 23 39.08 28.71 -11.33
C SER A 23 38.85 27.27 -11.76
N SER A 24 39.16 26.37 -10.83
CA SER A 24 38.68 24.99 -10.95
C SER A 24 37.16 25.10 -10.96
N ALA A 25 36.59 25.26 -12.16
CA ALA A 25 35.18 25.04 -12.37
C ALA A 25 34.91 23.65 -11.86
N VAL A 26 34.36 23.54 -10.66
CA VAL A 26 33.78 22.31 -10.14
C VAL A 26 32.68 21.97 -11.16
N ARG A 27 33.05 21.18 -12.17
CA ARG A 27 32.06 20.56 -13.04
C ARG A 27 31.17 19.77 -12.08
N PRO A 28 29.84 20.00 -12.07
CA PRO A 28 28.97 19.10 -11.38
C PRO A 28 29.31 17.69 -11.88
N ALA A 29 29.66 16.80 -10.98
CA ALA A 29 29.90 15.41 -11.34
C ALA A 29 28.70 14.95 -12.14
N ALA A 30 28.90 14.56 -13.39
CA ALA A 30 27.82 14.03 -14.20
C ALA A 30 27.21 12.88 -13.40
N ALA A 31 25.88 12.91 -13.19
CA ALA A 31 25.20 11.86 -12.47
C ALA A 31 25.59 10.51 -13.10
N GLU A 32 25.96 9.55 -12.26
CA GLU A 32 26.31 8.21 -12.73
C GLU A 32 25.12 7.64 -13.54
N PRO A 33 25.31 7.15 -14.77
CA PRO A 33 24.23 6.60 -15.58
C PRO A 33 23.49 5.51 -14.80
N VAL A 34 22.16 5.51 -14.86
CA VAL A 34 21.29 4.58 -14.11
C VAL A 34 21.72 3.12 -14.30
N GLU A 35 22.04 2.73 -15.54
CA GLU A 35 22.53 1.38 -15.86
C GLU A 35 23.83 1.05 -15.13
N GLN A 36 24.77 1.98 -15.09
CA GLN A 36 26.05 1.78 -14.40
C GLN A 36 25.87 1.65 -12.91
N PHE A 37 24.97 2.47 -12.33
CA PHE A 37 24.64 2.38 -10.89
C PHE A 37 24.08 1.01 -10.51
N TYR A 38 23.15 0.46 -11.28
CA TYR A 38 22.50 -0.81 -10.96
C TYR A 38 23.30 -2.06 -11.36
N LYS A 39 24.22 -1.96 -12.30
CA LYS A 39 24.97 -3.08 -12.81
C LYS A 39 25.81 -3.77 -11.74
N GLY A 40 25.52 -5.06 -11.52
CA GLY A 40 26.22 -5.86 -10.51
C GLY A 40 25.85 -5.55 -9.06
N ARG A 41 24.89 -4.64 -8.80
CA ARG A 41 24.41 -4.37 -7.44
C ARG A 41 23.33 -5.35 -7.00
N ALA A 42 23.23 -5.48 -5.67
CA ALA A 42 22.08 -6.10 -5.03
C ALA A 42 21.22 -5.01 -4.40
N LEU A 43 19.93 -4.96 -4.78
CA LEU A 43 18.92 -4.12 -4.15
C LEU A 43 18.27 -4.87 -3.00
N THR A 44 17.86 -4.13 -1.97
CA THR A 44 17.08 -4.68 -0.86
C THR A 44 15.60 -4.40 -1.07
N MET A 45 14.76 -5.45 -0.99
CA MET A 45 13.31 -5.33 -0.94
C MET A 45 12.83 -5.63 0.48
N LEU A 46 12.47 -4.60 1.24
CA LEU A 46 11.91 -4.75 2.59
C LEU A 46 10.45 -5.20 2.54
N VAL A 47 10.04 -6.09 3.45
CA VAL A 47 8.67 -6.57 3.58
C VAL A 47 8.22 -6.45 5.03
N GLY A 48 7.12 -5.74 5.29
CA GLY A 48 6.61 -5.44 6.64
C GLY A 48 5.93 -6.61 7.36
N THR A 49 5.94 -7.83 6.79
CA THR A 49 5.31 -9.02 7.35
C THR A 49 6.28 -10.19 7.46
N SER A 50 5.86 -11.20 8.23
CA SER A 50 6.54 -12.49 8.26
C SER A 50 6.48 -13.20 6.91
N PRO A 51 7.42 -14.12 6.61
CA PRO A 51 7.42 -14.92 5.39
C PRO A 51 6.15 -15.74 5.20
N GLY A 52 5.78 -15.99 3.93
CA GLY A 52 4.74 -16.93 3.50
C GLY A 52 3.34 -16.33 3.33
N GLY A 53 3.10 -15.08 3.74
CA GLY A 53 1.84 -14.38 3.45
C GLY A 53 1.85 -13.68 2.10
N ILE A 54 0.68 -13.17 1.67
CA ILE A 54 0.52 -12.52 0.35
C ILE A 54 1.50 -11.37 0.11
N ASN A 55 1.87 -10.62 1.14
CA ASN A 55 2.84 -9.54 1.05
C ASN A 55 4.26 -10.05 0.76
N ASP A 56 4.68 -11.12 1.41
CA ASP A 56 5.97 -11.78 1.16
C ASP A 56 5.99 -12.46 -0.22
N ILE A 57 4.92 -13.19 -0.56
CA ILE A 57 4.78 -13.86 -1.86
C ILE A 57 4.82 -12.84 -3.01
N SER A 58 4.09 -11.74 -2.90
CA SER A 58 4.09 -10.68 -3.92
C SER A 58 5.44 -9.96 -4.02
N ALA A 59 6.12 -9.71 -2.89
CA ALA A 59 7.45 -9.12 -2.91
C ALA A 59 8.48 -10.03 -3.59
N ARG A 60 8.44 -11.34 -3.32
CA ARG A 60 9.33 -12.31 -3.99
C ARG A 60 9.02 -12.48 -5.47
N LEU A 61 7.75 -12.44 -5.86
CA LEU A 61 7.35 -12.42 -7.26
C LEU A 61 7.94 -11.18 -7.97
N VAL A 62 7.72 -9.98 -7.41
CA VAL A 62 8.28 -8.74 -7.95
C VAL A 62 9.80 -8.80 -7.99
N ALA A 63 10.47 -9.26 -6.94
CA ALA A 63 11.94 -9.36 -6.91
C ALA A 63 12.52 -10.23 -8.03
N ARG A 64 11.85 -11.35 -8.38
CA ARG A 64 12.30 -12.22 -9.48
C ARG A 64 12.15 -11.60 -10.85
N HIS A 65 11.10 -10.80 -11.05
CA HIS A 65 10.77 -10.28 -12.38
C HIS A 65 11.26 -8.84 -12.61
N LEU A 66 11.16 -7.97 -11.62
CA LEU A 66 11.47 -6.54 -11.74
C LEU A 66 12.91 -6.29 -12.22
N SER A 67 13.85 -7.10 -11.76
CA SER A 67 15.28 -7.03 -12.13
C SER A 67 15.48 -6.92 -13.65
N ARG A 68 14.74 -7.67 -14.45
CA ARG A 68 14.87 -7.70 -15.93
C ARG A 68 14.50 -6.38 -16.59
N PHE A 69 13.73 -5.53 -15.93
CA PHE A 69 13.22 -4.27 -16.44
C PHE A 69 14.02 -3.07 -15.93
N ILE A 70 14.82 -3.23 -14.89
CA ILE A 70 15.71 -2.18 -14.39
C ILE A 70 16.98 -2.15 -15.24
N PRO A 71 17.41 -0.98 -15.80
CA PRO A 71 18.69 -0.86 -16.48
C PRO A 71 19.83 -1.40 -15.59
N GLY A 72 20.71 -2.23 -16.14
CA GLY A 72 21.79 -2.87 -15.38
C GLY A 72 21.40 -4.18 -14.68
N ALA A 73 20.12 -4.57 -14.72
CA ALA A 73 19.59 -5.85 -14.23
C ALA A 73 20.12 -6.26 -12.83
N PRO A 74 19.91 -5.44 -11.77
CA PRO A 74 20.44 -5.71 -10.43
C PRO A 74 19.73 -6.92 -9.81
N THR A 75 20.41 -7.64 -8.92
CA THR A 75 19.75 -8.66 -8.09
C THR A 75 18.88 -8.00 -7.03
N ILE A 76 17.70 -8.55 -6.74
CA ILE A 76 16.81 -8.03 -5.68
C ILE A 76 16.69 -9.06 -4.56
N VAL A 77 17.11 -8.70 -3.36
CA VAL A 77 17.10 -9.55 -2.15
C VAL A 77 15.95 -9.15 -1.25
N VAL A 78 15.05 -10.08 -0.96
CA VAL A 78 13.90 -9.84 -0.09
C VAL A 78 14.27 -10.04 1.37
N GLN A 79 13.97 -9.06 2.21
CA GLN A 79 14.19 -9.06 3.65
C GLN A 79 12.89 -8.79 4.40
N ASN A 80 12.43 -9.76 5.18
CA ASN A 80 11.25 -9.58 6.03
C ASN A 80 11.65 -8.82 7.31
N ASN A 81 10.92 -7.75 7.61
CA ASN A 81 11.10 -6.88 8.76
C ASN A 81 9.74 -6.60 9.42
N PRO A 82 9.09 -7.63 10.00
CA PRO A 82 7.75 -7.51 10.56
C PRO A 82 7.74 -6.62 11.81
N GLY A 83 6.62 -5.96 12.07
CA GLY A 83 6.38 -5.21 13.30
C GLY A 83 5.33 -4.12 13.13
N ALA A 84 4.51 -3.95 14.16
CA ALA A 84 3.50 -2.90 14.28
C ALA A 84 2.62 -2.74 13.02
N GLY A 85 2.16 -3.86 12.41
CA GLY A 85 1.33 -3.81 11.22
C GLY A 85 2.02 -3.21 9.98
N GLY A 86 3.36 -3.32 9.89
CA GLY A 86 4.16 -2.78 8.79
C GLY A 86 4.76 -1.38 9.07
N LEU A 87 4.39 -0.72 10.17
CA LEU A 87 4.91 0.61 10.51
C LEU A 87 6.42 0.61 10.74
N VAL A 88 6.99 -0.47 11.31
CA VAL A 88 8.45 -0.59 11.48
C VAL A 88 9.16 -0.50 10.13
N THR A 89 8.67 -1.21 9.12
CA THR A 89 9.23 -1.18 7.76
C THR A 89 9.06 0.18 7.10
N ALA A 90 7.89 0.80 7.24
CA ALA A 90 7.63 2.12 6.65
C ALA A 90 8.51 3.21 7.26
N ASN A 91 8.62 3.26 8.59
CA ASN A 91 9.52 4.19 9.28
C ASN A 91 10.99 3.95 8.88
N ARG A 92 11.42 2.68 8.80
CA ARG A 92 12.78 2.33 8.34
C ARG A 92 13.02 2.81 6.91
N LEU A 93 12.07 2.58 5.98
CA LEU A 93 12.17 3.03 4.60
C LEU A 93 12.29 4.55 4.51
N TYR A 94 11.53 5.27 5.35
CA TYR A 94 11.45 6.72 5.30
C TYR A 94 12.69 7.39 5.88
N PHE A 95 13.19 6.92 7.04
CA PHE A 95 14.22 7.61 7.81
C PHE A 95 15.61 6.99 7.70
N ASN A 96 15.70 5.67 7.51
CA ASN A 96 16.95 4.93 7.69
C ASN A 96 17.42 4.18 6.45
N ALA A 97 16.64 4.18 5.36
CA ALA A 97 17.08 3.56 4.11
C ALA A 97 17.93 4.52 3.29
N ASP A 98 18.89 3.96 2.54
CA ASP A 98 19.69 4.73 1.60
C ASP A 98 18.79 5.36 0.53
N ARG A 99 18.96 6.66 0.30
CA ARG A 99 18.17 7.44 -0.66
C ARG A 99 18.81 7.46 -2.05
N ASP A 100 19.41 6.37 -2.43
CA ASP A 100 20.13 6.23 -3.69
C ASP A 100 19.41 5.35 -4.73
N GLY A 101 18.25 4.78 -4.38
CA GLY A 101 17.49 3.87 -5.22
C GLY A 101 17.86 2.39 -5.05
N SER A 102 18.74 2.03 -4.10
CA SER A 102 19.12 0.64 -3.83
C SER A 102 18.17 -0.08 -2.87
N VAL A 103 17.25 0.64 -2.20
CA VAL A 103 16.28 0.07 -1.26
C VAL A 103 14.86 0.28 -1.76
N LEU A 104 14.10 -0.80 -1.77
CA LEU A 104 12.67 -0.84 -2.10
C LEU A 104 11.90 -1.43 -0.93
N ALA A 105 10.60 -1.21 -0.87
CA ALA A 105 9.74 -1.89 0.09
C ALA A 105 8.41 -2.31 -0.54
N LYS A 106 7.92 -3.48 -0.14
CA LYS A 106 6.52 -3.87 -0.20
C LYS A 106 5.87 -3.41 1.10
N LEU A 107 5.15 -2.31 1.05
CA LEU A 107 4.45 -1.77 2.22
C LEU A 107 3.10 -2.45 2.44
N GLU A 108 2.64 -2.46 3.69
CA GLU A 108 1.28 -2.87 4.01
C GLU A 108 0.28 -1.82 3.52
N ARG A 109 -0.83 -2.25 2.93
CA ARG A 109 -1.84 -1.36 2.33
C ARG A 109 -2.44 -0.34 3.30
N ALA A 110 -2.52 -0.69 4.59
CA ALA A 110 -3.08 0.19 5.61
C ALA A 110 -2.09 1.25 6.12
N VAL A 111 -0.80 1.07 5.85
CA VAL A 111 0.26 1.95 6.38
C VAL A 111 0.10 3.42 6.00
N PRO A 112 -0.20 3.80 4.74
CA PRO A 112 -0.45 5.19 4.38
C PRO A 112 -1.66 5.78 5.10
N GLN A 113 -2.74 5.00 5.23
CA GLN A 113 -3.95 5.45 5.92
C GLN A 113 -3.69 5.69 7.41
N LEU A 114 -2.89 4.86 8.08
CA LEU A 114 -2.51 5.06 9.48
C LEU A 114 -1.82 6.41 9.70
N ALA A 115 -0.98 6.85 8.77
CA ALA A 115 -0.34 8.17 8.84
C ALA A 115 -1.37 9.30 8.68
N ILE A 116 -2.30 9.19 7.74
CA ILE A 116 -3.37 10.18 7.53
C ILE A 116 -4.31 10.26 8.75
N GLN A 117 -4.53 9.14 9.43
CA GLN A 117 -5.30 9.08 10.68
C GLN A 117 -4.62 9.72 11.88
N GLY A 118 -3.38 10.16 11.75
CA GLY A 118 -2.60 10.71 12.86
C GLY A 118 -2.10 9.67 13.85
N ASN A 119 -1.89 8.42 13.42
CA ASN A 119 -1.31 7.38 14.29
C ASN A 119 0.09 7.83 14.76
N PRO A 120 0.35 7.93 16.09
CA PRO A 120 1.61 8.47 16.61
C PRO A 120 2.85 7.63 16.24
N ASN A 121 2.66 6.37 15.87
CA ASN A 121 3.74 5.50 15.42
C ASN A 121 4.01 5.58 13.90
N ALA A 122 3.16 6.28 13.14
CA ALA A 122 3.36 6.56 11.72
C ALA A 122 4.04 7.92 11.58
N GLN A 123 5.36 7.97 11.74
CA GLN A 123 6.13 9.22 11.79
C GLN A 123 6.52 9.77 10.42
N PHE A 124 6.08 9.13 9.35
CA PHE A 124 6.39 9.48 7.96
C PHE A 124 5.22 10.21 7.29
N ASP A 125 5.55 10.96 6.25
CA ASP A 125 4.57 11.52 5.31
C ASP A 125 4.40 10.55 4.13
N PRO A 126 3.25 9.89 3.96
CA PRO A 126 3.05 8.89 2.90
C PRO A 126 3.13 9.51 1.50
N ALA A 127 2.89 10.81 1.34
CA ALA A 127 3.00 11.50 0.06
C ALA A 127 4.46 11.68 -0.41
N LYS A 128 5.43 11.56 0.49
CA LYS A 128 6.85 11.75 0.17
C LYS A 128 7.59 10.49 -0.28
N PHE A 129 7.00 9.30 -0.09
CA PHE A 129 7.61 8.11 -0.65
C PHE A 129 7.69 8.18 -2.18
N THR A 130 8.73 7.61 -2.74
CA THR A 130 8.80 7.36 -4.18
C THR A 130 7.98 6.11 -4.49
N TRP A 131 6.69 6.28 -4.77
CA TRP A 131 5.80 5.18 -5.10
C TRP A 131 6.13 4.61 -6.49
N LEU A 132 6.35 3.30 -6.58
CA LEU A 132 6.51 2.59 -7.85
C LEU A 132 5.13 2.30 -8.45
N GLY A 133 4.23 1.83 -7.63
CA GLY A 133 2.86 1.45 -7.96
C GLY A 133 2.31 0.40 -7.01
N SER A 134 1.15 -0.14 -7.32
CA SER A 134 0.55 -1.30 -6.66
C SER A 134 0.21 -2.36 -7.70
N LEU A 135 0.36 -3.64 -7.37
CA LEU A 135 -0.03 -4.74 -8.26
C LEU A 135 -1.55 -4.88 -8.39
N SER A 136 -2.28 -4.40 -7.38
CA SER A 136 -3.73 -4.54 -7.32
C SER A 136 -4.38 -3.25 -6.83
N SER A 137 -5.44 -2.86 -7.52
CA SER A 137 -6.41 -1.82 -7.13
C SER A 137 -7.76 -2.41 -6.73
N TYR A 138 -7.81 -3.72 -6.56
CA TYR A 138 -9.03 -4.45 -6.22
C TYR A 138 -10.13 -4.41 -7.32
N ALA A 139 -9.77 -4.02 -8.55
CA ALA A 139 -10.75 -3.90 -9.63
C ALA A 139 -11.42 -5.25 -9.97
N GLY A 140 -10.66 -6.35 -9.89
CA GLY A 140 -11.14 -7.72 -10.08
C GLY A 140 -11.50 -8.46 -8.78
N ASP A 141 -11.44 -7.78 -7.61
CA ASP A 141 -11.73 -8.37 -6.30
C ASP A 141 -12.87 -7.61 -5.59
N ALA A 142 -13.31 -8.12 -4.48
CA ALA A 142 -14.29 -7.50 -3.59
C ALA A 142 -14.04 -7.93 -2.14
N TYR A 143 -14.35 -7.07 -1.20
CA TYR A 143 -14.34 -7.40 0.21
C TYR A 143 -15.77 -7.67 0.66
N LEU A 144 -16.10 -8.94 0.86
CA LEU A 144 -17.46 -9.41 0.97
C LEU A 144 -17.90 -9.60 2.43
N MET A 145 -19.14 -9.21 2.73
CA MET A 145 -19.89 -9.84 3.82
C MET A 145 -20.33 -11.21 3.28
N LEU A 146 -19.66 -12.25 3.73
CA LEU A 146 -19.88 -13.62 3.31
C LEU A 146 -20.54 -14.41 4.43
N VAL A 147 -21.67 -15.02 4.16
CA VAL A 147 -22.40 -15.87 5.12
C VAL A 147 -22.51 -17.29 4.63
N ASN A 148 -22.76 -18.25 5.54
CA ASN A 148 -23.10 -19.60 5.19
C ASN A 148 -24.37 -19.64 4.32
N ALA A 149 -24.41 -20.45 3.29
CA ALA A 149 -25.55 -20.52 2.36
C ALA A 149 -26.87 -20.94 3.02
N HIS A 150 -26.80 -21.67 4.16
CA HIS A 150 -27.98 -22.09 4.94
C HIS A 150 -28.52 -20.99 5.86
N HIS A 151 -27.80 -19.89 6.02
CA HIS A 151 -28.30 -18.74 6.78
C HIS A 151 -29.57 -18.18 6.11
N PRO A 152 -30.64 -17.84 6.88
CA PRO A 152 -31.93 -17.43 6.31
C PRO A 152 -31.88 -16.10 5.53
N ALA A 153 -30.93 -15.19 5.82
CA ALA A 153 -30.80 -13.95 5.07
C ALA A 153 -30.35 -14.24 3.63
N MET A 154 -31.15 -13.84 2.66
CA MET A 154 -30.91 -14.00 1.23
C MET A 154 -30.27 -12.76 0.62
N SER A 155 -30.47 -11.62 1.25
CA SER A 155 -29.97 -10.32 0.83
C SER A 155 -29.63 -9.42 2.02
N VAL A 156 -28.98 -8.30 1.75
CA VAL A 156 -28.71 -7.30 2.79
C VAL A 156 -29.99 -6.65 3.33
N ALA A 157 -31.08 -6.64 2.54
CA ALA A 157 -32.35 -6.09 2.97
C ALA A 157 -32.97 -6.87 4.14
N ASP A 158 -32.75 -8.19 4.18
CA ASP A 158 -33.23 -9.04 5.27
C ASP A 158 -32.58 -8.69 6.62
N LEU A 159 -31.38 -8.11 6.60
CA LEU A 159 -30.66 -7.65 7.79
C LEU A 159 -31.08 -6.26 8.27
N LYS A 160 -31.92 -5.55 7.53
CA LYS A 160 -32.54 -4.27 7.95
C LYS A 160 -33.83 -4.48 8.71
N SER A 161 -34.48 -5.63 8.58
CA SER A 161 -35.74 -5.95 9.26
C SER A 161 -35.48 -6.51 10.67
N ALA A 162 -36.37 -6.15 11.61
CA ALA A 162 -36.31 -6.70 12.96
C ALA A 162 -36.65 -8.20 12.97
N GLY A 163 -35.70 -9.07 13.07
CA GLY A 163 -35.92 -10.52 13.11
C GLY A 163 -34.75 -11.36 12.65
N LEU A 164 -34.05 -10.96 11.58
CA LEU A 164 -32.84 -11.65 11.15
C LEU A 164 -31.60 -10.90 11.60
N SER A 165 -30.66 -11.61 12.18
CA SER A 165 -29.33 -11.07 12.51
C SER A 165 -28.26 -12.02 12.02
N VAL A 166 -27.11 -11.48 11.66
CA VAL A 166 -25.93 -12.27 11.28
C VAL A 166 -24.81 -12.09 12.30
N ALA A 167 -24.27 -13.20 12.80
CA ALA A 167 -23.08 -13.22 13.64
C ALA A 167 -21.83 -13.26 12.75
N LEU A 168 -21.12 -12.14 12.62
CA LEU A 168 -19.88 -12.06 11.85
C LEU A 168 -18.68 -12.23 12.76
N GLY A 169 -17.85 -13.20 12.46
CA GLY A 169 -16.56 -13.36 13.13
C GLY A 169 -15.55 -12.32 12.66
N ALA A 170 -14.75 -11.83 13.59
CA ALA A 170 -13.73 -10.83 13.32
C ALA A 170 -12.42 -11.09 14.08
N ASP A 171 -11.33 -10.61 13.51
CA ASP A 171 -10.01 -10.61 14.13
C ASP A 171 -9.91 -9.57 15.26
N ASN A 172 -8.70 -9.30 15.68
CA ASN A 172 -8.38 -8.26 16.66
C ASN A 172 -8.57 -6.84 16.08
N ALA A 173 -8.44 -5.85 16.95
CA ALA A 173 -8.54 -4.43 16.61
C ALA A 173 -7.67 -4.06 15.38
N ALA A 174 -8.17 -3.13 14.57
CA ALA A 174 -7.55 -2.61 13.33
C ALA A 174 -7.52 -3.57 12.12
N SER A 175 -8.13 -4.75 12.19
CA SER A 175 -8.29 -5.58 11.01
C SER A 175 -9.43 -5.09 10.12
N SER A 176 -9.27 -5.22 8.79
CA SER A 176 -10.32 -4.83 7.85
C SER A 176 -11.63 -5.56 8.11
N ASN A 177 -11.60 -6.84 8.50
CA ASN A 177 -12.82 -7.61 8.76
C ASN A 177 -13.62 -7.08 9.96
N LEU A 178 -12.96 -6.63 11.02
CA LEU A 178 -13.61 -5.99 12.14
C LEU A 178 -14.19 -4.63 11.75
N ILE A 179 -13.39 -3.79 11.11
CA ILE A 179 -13.79 -2.43 10.73
C ILE A 179 -15.05 -2.48 9.84
N PHE A 180 -15.07 -3.30 8.80
CA PHE A 180 -16.22 -3.38 7.90
C PHE A 180 -17.44 -4.07 8.53
N ALA A 181 -17.25 -5.00 9.47
CA ALA A 181 -18.36 -5.54 10.24
C ALA A 181 -19.01 -4.46 11.15
N VAL A 182 -18.19 -3.61 11.77
CA VAL A 182 -18.69 -2.47 12.57
C VAL A 182 -19.35 -1.40 11.68
N ILE A 183 -18.77 -1.10 10.51
CA ILE A 183 -19.39 -0.18 9.52
C ILE A 183 -20.76 -0.72 9.08
N ALA A 184 -20.86 -2.01 8.77
CA ALA A 184 -22.14 -2.63 8.40
C ALA A 184 -23.19 -2.47 9.51
N ARG A 185 -22.82 -2.63 10.78
CA ARG A 185 -23.70 -2.45 11.92
C ARG A 185 -24.06 -1.00 12.19
N GLU A 186 -23.07 -0.11 12.30
CA GLU A 186 -23.27 1.23 12.87
C GLU A 186 -23.52 2.31 11.81
N VAL A 187 -22.98 2.13 10.61
CA VAL A 187 -23.12 3.10 9.53
C VAL A 187 -24.26 2.72 8.58
N LEU A 188 -24.36 1.44 8.24
CA LEU A 188 -25.40 0.92 7.36
C LEU A 188 -26.63 0.41 8.10
N ALA A 189 -26.62 0.46 9.44
CA ALA A 189 -27.72 0.03 10.32
C ALA A 189 -28.22 -1.40 10.05
N LEU A 190 -27.28 -2.31 9.73
CA LEU A 190 -27.59 -3.72 9.53
C LEU A 190 -27.56 -4.46 10.86
N ASN A 191 -28.45 -5.44 11.02
CA ASN A 191 -28.51 -6.28 12.22
C ASN A 191 -27.35 -7.28 12.26
N VAL A 192 -26.16 -6.79 12.60
CA VAL A 192 -24.90 -7.52 12.67
C VAL A 192 -24.44 -7.65 14.12
N LYS A 193 -24.16 -8.88 14.56
CA LYS A 193 -23.43 -9.17 15.80
C LYS A 193 -21.97 -9.44 15.44
N VAL A 194 -21.02 -8.75 16.08
CA VAL A 194 -19.59 -8.95 15.85
C VAL A 194 -19.01 -9.85 16.93
N VAL A 195 -18.50 -11.02 16.53
CA VAL A 195 -17.86 -12.00 17.42
C VAL A 195 -16.35 -11.92 17.21
N ARG A 196 -15.63 -11.49 18.24
CA ARG A 196 -14.18 -11.22 18.17
C ARG A 196 -13.36 -12.37 18.73
N GLY A 197 -12.02 -12.30 18.48
CA GLY A 197 -11.05 -13.20 19.11
C GLY A 197 -10.47 -14.23 18.16
N TYR A 198 -10.77 -14.13 16.89
CA TYR A 198 -10.16 -14.99 15.86
C TYR A 198 -8.81 -14.41 15.40
N THR A 199 -7.99 -15.25 14.79
CA THR A 199 -6.64 -14.89 14.35
C THR A 199 -6.45 -15.05 12.84
N GLY A 200 -7.42 -14.52 12.05
CA GLY A 200 -7.37 -14.55 10.59
C GLY A 200 -8.47 -15.35 9.93
N ALA A 201 -8.51 -15.33 8.59
CA ALA A 201 -9.60 -15.89 7.81
C ALA A 201 -9.77 -17.42 7.97
N ALA A 202 -8.69 -18.19 8.10
CA ALA A 202 -8.78 -19.65 8.20
C ALA A 202 -9.50 -20.12 9.49
N PRO A 203 -9.17 -19.63 10.70
CA PRO A 203 -9.97 -19.89 11.90
C PRO A 203 -11.43 -19.45 11.78
N LEU A 204 -11.71 -18.33 11.09
CA LEU A 204 -13.07 -17.86 10.84
C LEU A 204 -13.86 -18.81 9.96
N PHE A 205 -13.29 -19.36 8.88
CA PHE A 205 -13.94 -20.37 8.08
C PHE A 205 -14.22 -21.66 8.85
N LEU A 206 -13.33 -22.05 9.76
CA LEU A 206 -13.53 -23.20 10.64
C LEU A 206 -14.69 -22.95 11.61
N ALA A 207 -14.78 -21.76 12.19
CA ALA A 207 -15.90 -21.36 13.07
C ALA A 207 -17.24 -21.32 12.31
N MET A 208 -17.24 -20.83 11.06
CA MET A 208 -18.42 -20.91 10.18
C MET A 208 -18.85 -22.36 9.94
N ALA A 209 -17.91 -23.27 9.67
CA ALA A 209 -18.19 -24.68 9.43
C ALA A 209 -18.76 -25.39 10.66
N ARG A 210 -18.42 -24.90 11.88
CA ARG A 210 -18.93 -25.43 13.16
C ARG A 210 -20.25 -24.78 13.61
N GLY A 211 -20.71 -23.74 12.89
CA GLY A 211 -21.90 -22.98 13.27
C GLY A 211 -21.71 -22.09 14.50
N GLU A 212 -20.46 -21.77 14.88
CA GLU A 212 -20.14 -20.82 15.94
C GLU A 212 -20.42 -19.37 15.53
N ILE A 213 -20.30 -19.09 14.24
CA ILE A 213 -20.61 -17.80 13.58
C ILE A 213 -21.31 -18.07 12.26
N ASP A 214 -22.08 -17.10 11.79
CA ASP A 214 -22.82 -17.21 10.53
C ASP A 214 -21.99 -16.82 9.31
N GLY A 215 -20.99 -15.95 9.52
CA GLY A 215 -20.20 -15.39 8.41
C GLY A 215 -19.00 -14.58 8.86
N GLN A 216 -18.36 -13.91 7.89
CA GLN A 216 -17.24 -13.01 8.10
C GLN A 216 -17.15 -11.95 7.00
N MET A 217 -16.37 -10.90 7.23
CA MET A 217 -15.89 -10.00 6.18
C MET A 217 -14.58 -10.56 5.61
N VAL A 218 -14.51 -10.80 4.29
CA VAL A 218 -13.35 -11.47 3.67
C VAL A 218 -13.19 -11.07 2.20
N GLY A 219 -11.95 -11.04 1.71
CA GLY A 219 -11.66 -10.82 0.28
C GLY A 219 -12.08 -12.01 -0.58
N LEU A 220 -12.69 -11.75 -1.73
CA LEU A 220 -13.15 -12.76 -2.68
C LEU A 220 -11.99 -13.67 -3.14
N SER A 221 -10.82 -13.09 -3.44
CA SER A 221 -9.63 -13.87 -3.79
C SER A 221 -9.23 -14.85 -2.70
N SER A 222 -9.34 -14.47 -1.42
CA SER A 222 -9.05 -15.36 -0.29
C SER A 222 -10.03 -16.52 -0.21
N VAL A 223 -11.31 -16.29 -0.54
CA VAL A 223 -12.33 -17.35 -0.60
C VAL A 223 -12.04 -18.31 -1.76
N ARG A 224 -11.79 -17.76 -2.95
CA ARG A 224 -11.52 -18.52 -4.16
C ARG A 224 -10.27 -19.39 -4.08
N SER A 225 -9.22 -18.89 -3.40
CA SER A 225 -7.97 -19.63 -3.23
C SER A 225 -8.01 -20.59 -2.03
N GLY A 226 -8.48 -20.13 -0.87
CA GLY A 226 -8.43 -20.86 0.39
C GLY A 226 -9.61 -21.80 0.64
N GLN A 227 -10.77 -21.55 0.00
CA GLN A 227 -12.00 -22.32 0.19
C GLN A 227 -12.61 -22.80 -1.15
N ARG A 228 -11.76 -23.17 -2.10
CA ARG A 228 -12.14 -23.49 -3.48
C ARG A 228 -13.29 -24.49 -3.58
N ASP A 229 -13.22 -25.58 -2.83
CA ASP A 229 -14.24 -26.63 -2.87
C ASP A 229 -15.59 -26.18 -2.30
N LEU A 230 -15.58 -25.44 -1.20
CA LEU A 230 -16.79 -24.88 -0.60
C LEU A 230 -17.39 -23.79 -1.48
N TRP A 231 -16.53 -22.96 -2.08
CA TRP A 231 -16.96 -21.94 -3.03
C TRP A 231 -17.64 -22.54 -4.27
N SER A 232 -17.03 -23.56 -4.87
CA SER A 232 -17.59 -24.24 -6.06
C SER A 232 -18.92 -24.95 -5.78
N ARG A 233 -19.16 -25.35 -4.53
CA ARG A 233 -20.43 -25.97 -4.09
C ARG A 233 -21.46 -24.96 -3.60
N HIS A 234 -21.20 -23.66 -3.77
CA HIS A 234 -22.06 -22.58 -3.29
C HIS A 234 -22.38 -22.67 -1.77
N ALA A 235 -21.41 -23.10 -0.97
CA ALA A 235 -21.58 -23.20 0.48
C ALA A 235 -21.66 -21.84 1.19
N PHE A 236 -21.35 -20.77 0.47
CA PHE A 236 -21.37 -19.39 0.95
C PHE A 236 -22.22 -18.49 0.07
N ARG A 237 -22.77 -17.44 0.67
CA ARG A 237 -23.53 -16.38 0.00
C ARG A 237 -22.95 -15.02 0.31
N PRO A 238 -22.54 -14.20 -0.69
CA PRO A 238 -22.21 -12.81 -0.49
C PRO A 238 -23.47 -11.97 -0.32
N LEU A 239 -23.53 -11.10 0.68
CA LEU A 239 -24.66 -10.21 0.95
C LEU A 239 -24.34 -8.73 0.69
N LEU A 240 -23.08 -8.33 0.84
CA LEU A 240 -22.62 -6.96 0.74
C LEU A 240 -21.17 -6.94 0.26
N ALA A 241 -20.79 -5.95 -0.56
CA ALA A 241 -19.44 -5.78 -1.05
C ALA A 241 -18.87 -4.41 -0.62
N PHE A 242 -17.59 -4.40 -0.25
CA PHE A 242 -16.76 -3.23 -0.03
C PHE A 242 -15.50 -3.27 -0.89
N GLY A 243 -14.70 -2.20 -0.86
CA GLY A 243 -13.47 -2.08 -1.65
C GLY A 243 -13.74 -1.84 -3.13
N ARG A 244 -14.93 -1.36 -3.47
CA ARG A 244 -15.38 -1.13 -4.85
C ARG A 244 -16.37 0.01 -4.95
N ALA A 245 -16.27 0.78 -6.03
CA ALA A 245 -17.24 1.82 -6.35
C ALA A 245 -18.53 1.27 -6.99
N THR A 246 -18.45 0.11 -7.68
CA THR A 246 -19.56 -0.52 -8.40
C THR A 246 -19.69 -1.99 -8.02
N ARG A 247 -20.85 -2.58 -8.27
CA ARG A 247 -21.10 -4.01 -8.01
C ARG A 247 -20.12 -4.89 -8.78
N HIS A 248 -19.77 -6.04 -8.19
CA HIS A 248 -18.90 -7.02 -8.83
C HIS A 248 -19.64 -7.72 -9.97
N VAL A 249 -18.93 -7.97 -11.09
CA VAL A 249 -19.56 -8.57 -12.29
C VAL A 249 -20.14 -9.95 -12.03
N ASP A 250 -19.56 -10.75 -11.13
CA ASP A 250 -20.02 -12.07 -10.78
C ASP A 250 -21.18 -12.05 -9.76
N PHE A 251 -21.47 -10.90 -9.15
CA PHE A 251 -22.51 -10.70 -8.13
C PHE A 251 -23.26 -9.39 -8.38
N PRO A 252 -23.95 -9.25 -9.54
CA PRO A 252 -24.64 -8.01 -9.89
C PRO A 252 -25.81 -7.69 -8.95
N GLU A 253 -26.34 -8.68 -8.23
CA GLU A 253 -27.36 -8.55 -7.21
C GLU A 253 -26.84 -8.05 -5.86
N VAL A 254 -25.53 -8.19 -5.58
CA VAL A 254 -24.93 -7.82 -4.30
C VAL A 254 -24.58 -6.33 -4.31
N PRO A 255 -25.21 -5.51 -3.46
CA PRO A 255 -24.95 -4.07 -3.41
C PRO A 255 -23.56 -3.80 -2.82
N THR A 256 -23.01 -2.61 -3.14
CA THR A 256 -21.83 -2.09 -2.47
C THR A 256 -22.21 -1.35 -1.18
N GLY A 257 -21.24 -1.22 -0.25
CA GLY A 257 -21.43 -0.37 0.93
C GLY A 257 -21.75 1.07 0.56
N ARG A 258 -21.19 1.59 -0.54
CA ARG A 258 -21.43 2.94 -1.05
C ARG A 258 -22.88 3.14 -1.49
N GLU A 259 -23.49 2.15 -2.17
CA GLU A 259 -24.90 2.19 -2.58
C GLU A 259 -25.86 2.23 -1.37
N LEU A 260 -25.45 1.69 -0.24
CA LEU A 260 -26.26 1.63 0.97
C LEU A 260 -26.03 2.80 1.92
N ALA A 261 -25.08 3.68 1.64
CA ALA A 261 -24.79 4.85 2.44
C ALA A 261 -26.03 5.77 2.51
N GLY A 262 -26.50 6.08 3.73
CA GLY A 262 -27.72 6.87 3.93
C GLY A 262 -27.54 8.38 3.72
N ASP A 263 -26.29 8.86 3.81
CA ASP A 263 -25.94 10.27 3.66
C ASP A 263 -24.49 10.43 3.17
N ALA A 264 -24.10 11.67 2.86
CA ALA A 264 -22.75 11.99 2.36
C ALA A 264 -21.64 11.67 3.38
N GLY A 265 -21.91 11.80 4.69
CA GLY A 265 -20.94 11.48 5.74
C GLY A 265 -20.71 9.98 5.89
N ALA A 266 -21.75 9.17 5.72
CA ALA A 266 -21.65 7.72 5.66
C ALA A 266 -20.87 7.26 4.43
N LEU A 267 -21.15 7.86 3.26
CA LEU A 267 -20.41 7.59 2.02
C LEU A 267 -18.92 7.92 2.18
N ALA A 268 -18.58 9.13 2.63
CA ALA A 268 -17.21 9.56 2.83
C ALA A 268 -16.45 8.67 3.81
N LEU A 269 -17.11 8.21 4.89
CA LEU A 269 -16.51 7.28 5.86
C LEU A 269 -16.23 5.91 5.24
N ILE A 270 -17.14 5.40 4.41
CA ILE A 270 -16.92 4.13 3.68
C ILE A 270 -15.77 4.27 2.69
N GLU A 271 -15.73 5.37 1.93
CA GLU A 271 -14.66 5.66 0.98
C GLU A 271 -13.29 5.75 1.67
N PHE A 272 -13.24 6.41 2.83
CA PHE A 272 -12.05 6.46 3.66
C PHE A 272 -11.62 5.05 4.12
N ALA A 273 -12.56 4.23 4.59
CA ALA A 273 -12.29 2.85 5.02
C ALA A 273 -11.80 1.96 3.88
N GLU A 274 -12.24 2.22 2.65
CA GLU A 274 -11.91 1.43 1.46
C GLU A 274 -10.56 1.79 0.83
N LEU A 275 -9.95 2.94 1.17
CA LEU A 275 -8.68 3.37 0.58
C LEU A 275 -7.60 2.28 0.51
N PRO A 276 -7.36 1.48 1.58
CA PRO A 276 -6.34 0.44 1.55
C PRO A 276 -6.53 -0.60 0.43
N PHE A 277 -7.76 -0.83 -0.03
CA PHE A 277 -8.02 -1.78 -1.11
C PHE A 277 -7.59 -1.24 -2.47
N PHE A 278 -7.73 0.06 -2.71
CA PHE A 278 -7.36 0.67 -4.01
C PHE A 278 -5.84 0.76 -4.23
N MET A 279 -5.05 0.44 -3.21
CA MET A 279 -3.61 0.21 -3.28
C MET A 279 -3.24 -1.09 -2.55
N ALA A 280 -3.84 -2.22 -2.92
CA ALA A 280 -3.83 -3.45 -2.11
C ALA A 280 -2.43 -4.06 -1.93
N LEU A 281 -1.55 -3.94 -2.92
CA LEU A 281 -0.19 -4.48 -2.90
C LEU A 281 0.83 -3.40 -3.34
N PRO A 282 1.06 -2.35 -2.52
CA PRO A 282 1.86 -1.20 -2.91
C PRO A 282 3.37 -1.44 -2.74
N PHE A 283 4.15 -0.84 -3.65
CA PHE A 283 5.62 -0.83 -3.65
C PHE A 283 6.14 0.59 -3.69
N ALA A 284 7.15 0.86 -2.89
CA ALA A 284 7.77 2.18 -2.78
C ALA A 284 9.29 2.10 -2.60
N ALA A 285 9.97 3.19 -2.91
CA ALA A 285 11.33 3.48 -2.50
C ALA A 285 11.34 4.63 -1.48
N PRO A 286 12.48 4.91 -0.80
CA PRO A 286 12.60 6.04 0.09
C PRO A 286 12.21 7.37 -0.57
N PRO A 287 11.89 8.40 0.21
CA PRO A 287 11.77 9.76 -0.34
C PRO A 287 13.10 10.26 -0.89
N GLU A 288 13.03 11.19 -1.86
CA GLU A 288 14.18 11.95 -2.35
C GLU A 288 15.31 11.12 -2.99
N ILE A 289 14.98 9.96 -3.56
CA ILE A 289 15.97 9.26 -4.40
C ILE A 289 16.22 10.06 -5.68
N PRO A 290 17.40 9.91 -6.35
CA PRO A 290 17.67 10.62 -7.59
C PRO A 290 16.55 10.45 -8.62
N PRO A 291 16.10 11.54 -9.27
CA PRO A 291 14.93 11.51 -10.15
C PRO A 291 15.04 10.51 -11.32
N ASP A 292 16.21 10.37 -11.89
CA ASP A 292 16.50 9.43 -12.98
C ASP A 292 16.34 7.96 -12.53
N ARG A 293 16.73 7.65 -11.30
CA ARG A 293 16.55 6.32 -10.69
C ARG A 293 15.11 6.08 -10.29
N ALA A 294 14.42 7.12 -9.80
CA ALA A 294 12.98 7.05 -9.51
C ALA A 294 12.19 6.70 -10.78
N GLU A 295 12.44 7.43 -11.87
CA GLU A 295 11.81 7.19 -13.16
C GLU A 295 12.11 5.79 -13.71
N ALA A 296 13.37 5.35 -13.62
CA ALA A 296 13.76 4.01 -14.05
C ALA A 296 13.03 2.90 -13.28
N LEU A 297 12.92 3.03 -11.95
CA LEU A 297 12.22 2.06 -11.12
C LEU A 297 10.70 2.05 -11.39
N GLN A 298 10.08 3.20 -11.56
CA GLN A 298 8.65 3.34 -11.87
C GLN A 298 8.33 2.77 -13.26
N THR A 299 9.16 3.07 -14.25
CA THR A 299 9.04 2.52 -15.61
C THR A 299 9.21 1.00 -15.59
N ALA A 300 10.24 0.49 -14.91
CA ALA A 300 10.49 -0.94 -14.76
C ALA A 300 9.30 -1.66 -14.10
N PHE A 301 8.73 -1.08 -13.03
CA PHE A 301 7.56 -1.64 -12.36
C PHE A 301 6.34 -1.71 -13.28
N THR A 302 6.06 -0.64 -14.02
CA THR A 302 4.94 -0.59 -14.96
C THR A 302 5.12 -1.59 -16.10
N ALA A 303 6.33 -1.68 -16.68
CA ALA A 303 6.63 -2.65 -17.73
C ALA A 303 6.51 -4.10 -17.24
N MET A 304 6.98 -4.39 -16.03
CA MET A 304 6.81 -5.70 -15.41
C MET A 304 5.33 -6.09 -15.26
N CYS A 305 4.48 -5.16 -14.86
CA CYS A 305 3.05 -5.43 -14.64
C CYS A 305 2.26 -5.87 -15.88
N VAL A 306 2.81 -5.68 -17.07
CA VAL A 306 2.21 -6.13 -18.36
C VAL A 306 2.99 -7.27 -19.02
N ASP A 307 4.07 -7.75 -18.39
CA ASP A 307 4.88 -8.88 -18.88
C ASP A 307 4.12 -10.21 -18.74
N THR A 308 4.05 -10.96 -19.82
CA THR A 308 3.30 -12.24 -19.86
C THR A 308 3.78 -13.23 -18.81
N ALA A 309 5.10 -13.40 -18.64
CA ALA A 309 5.64 -14.37 -17.68
C ALA A 309 5.37 -13.95 -16.24
N PHE A 310 5.37 -12.65 -15.95
CA PHE A 310 4.98 -12.11 -14.64
C PHE A 310 3.49 -12.37 -14.35
N LEU A 311 2.61 -12.08 -15.32
CA LEU A 311 1.16 -12.27 -15.20
C LEU A 311 0.78 -13.74 -15.01
N GLU A 312 1.40 -14.66 -15.75
CA GLU A 312 1.18 -16.10 -15.61
C GLU A 312 1.60 -16.61 -14.22
N GLU A 313 2.73 -16.13 -13.68
CA GLU A 313 3.17 -16.51 -12.35
C GLU A 313 2.29 -15.88 -11.27
N ALA A 314 1.89 -14.63 -11.41
CA ALA A 314 0.93 -13.96 -10.52
C ALA A 314 -0.40 -14.74 -10.45
N GLN A 315 -0.92 -15.17 -11.60
CA GLN A 315 -2.14 -15.98 -11.67
C GLN A 315 -1.98 -17.32 -10.94
N LYS A 316 -0.86 -18.02 -11.12
CA LYS A 316 -0.57 -19.29 -10.43
C LYS A 316 -0.50 -19.11 -8.91
N LEU A 317 -0.02 -17.96 -8.45
CA LEU A 317 0.07 -17.59 -7.04
C LEU A 317 -1.26 -17.02 -6.47
N GLY A 318 -2.29 -16.86 -7.29
CA GLY A 318 -3.58 -16.31 -6.90
C GLY A 318 -3.54 -14.81 -6.58
N ILE A 319 -2.57 -14.07 -7.15
CA ILE A 319 -2.46 -12.62 -6.98
C ILE A 319 -3.40 -11.95 -7.98
N GLU A 320 -4.34 -11.14 -7.48
CA GLU A 320 -5.22 -10.32 -8.32
C GLU A 320 -4.39 -9.20 -8.96
N MET A 321 -4.47 -9.09 -10.27
CA MET A 321 -3.73 -8.14 -11.06
C MET A 321 -4.65 -7.07 -11.65
N SER A 322 -4.61 -5.89 -11.03
CA SER A 322 -5.21 -4.64 -11.52
C SER A 322 -4.29 -3.47 -11.16
N PRO A 323 -3.11 -3.41 -11.81
CA PRO A 323 -2.03 -2.53 -11.38
C PRO A 323 -2.39 -1.05 -11.52
N ILE A 324 -1.88 -0.25 -10.58
CA ILE A 324 -1.87 1.20 -10.63
C ILE A 324 -0.46 1.76 -10.48
N THR A 325 -0.24 2.93 -11.06
CA THR A 325 1.05 3.62 -11.02
C THR A 325 1.28 4.35 -9.70
N GLY A 326 2.53 4.73 -9.41
CA GLY A 326 2.85 5.57 -8.25
C GLY A 326 2.12 6.91 -8.26
N GLN A 327 1.90 7.52 -9.43
CA GLN A 327 1.10 8.76 -9.54
C GLN A 327 -0.37 8.55 -9.16
N GLN A 328 -0.95 7.39 -9.49
CA GLN A 328 -2.31 7.05 -9.08
C GLN A 328 -2.40 6.87 -7.56
N ILE A 329 -1.39 6.23 -6.95
CA ILE A 329 -1.31 6.16 -5.48
C ILE A 329 -1.26 7.55 -4.85
N LEU A 330 -0.42 8.46 -5.37
CA LEU A 330 -0.32 9.83 -4.84
C LEU A 330 -1.66 10.58 -4.94
N ARG A 331 -2.42 10.38 -6.03
CA ARG A 331 -3.77 10.97 -6.15
C ARG A 331 -4.72 10.42 -5.08
N LEU A 332 -4.76 9.10 -4.89
CA LEU A 332 -5.57 8.47 -3.83
C LEU A 332 -5.22 9.00 -2.44
N LEU A 333 -3.93 9.18 -2.14
CA LEU A 333 -3.48 9.73 -0.87
C LEU A 333 -3.89 11.19 -0.69
N ALA A 334 -3.78 12.01 -1.75
CA ALA A 334 -4.18 13.42 -1.70
C ALA A 334 -5.70 13.58 -1.50
N GLU A 335 -6.50 12.80 -2.22
CA GLU A 335 -7.97 12.77 -2.05
C GLU A 335 -8.35 12.35 -0.62
N THR A 336 -7.65 11.35 -0.07
CA THR A 336 -7.91 10.88 1.30
C THR A 336 -7.48 11.88 2.36
N ALA A 337 -6.33 12.55 2.17
CA ALA A 337 -5.86 13.58 3.10
C ALA A 337 -6.72 14.85 3.08
N ALA A 338 -7.47 15.07 1.99
CA ALA A 338 -8.43 16.17 1.86
C ALA A 338 -9.80 15.88 2.51
N MET A 339 -10.00 14.66 3.06
CA MET A 339 -11.26 14.34 3.73
C MET A 339 -11.46 15.19 4.99
N PRO A 340 -12.72 15.55 5.31
CA PRO A 340 -13.03 16.30 6.51
C PRO A 340 -12.51 15.61 7.78
N PRO A 341 -11.90 16.34 8.71
CA PRO A 341 -11.35 15.76 9.95
C PRO A 341 -12.36 14.97 10.77
N ASP A 342 -13.62 15.39 10.79
CA ASP A 342 -14.70 14.70 11.51
C ASP A 342 -14.99 13.28 10.96
N ILE A 343 -14.78 13.05 9.66
CA ILE A 343 -14.86 11.71 9.04
C ILE A 343 -13.72 10.84 9.53
N ILE A 344 -12.50 11.37 9.56
CA ILE A 344 -11.32 10.65 10.08
C ILE A 344 -11.52 10.32 11.55
N ASP A 345 -11.97 11.27 12.37
CA ASP A 345 -12.27 11.07 13.78
C ASP A 345 -13.39 10.03 14.00
N ARG A 346 -14.42 10.07 13.16
CA ARG A 346 -15.51 9.07 13.21
C ARG A 346 -14.98 7.67 12.88
N TYR A 347 -14.12 7.56 11.87
CA TYR A 347 -13.47 6.29 11.52
C TYR A 347 -12.59 5.78 12.67
N ASN A 348 -11.77 6.65 13.27
CA ASN A 348 -10.91 6.29 14.41
C ASN A 348 -11.74 5.76 15.57
N ARG A 349 -12.85 6.42 15.92
CA ARG A 349 -13.78 5.92 16.96
C ARG A 349 -14.37 4.54 16.64
N ILE A 350 -14.62 4.23 15.36
CA ILE A 350 -15.09 2.91 14.92
C ILE A 350 -13.97 1.87 15.07
N ALA A 351 -12.75 2.20 14.68
CA ALA A 351 -11.60 1.32 14.78
C ALA A 351 -11.20 1.01 16.24
N GLU A 352 -11.43 1.97 17.15
CA GLU A 352 -11.14 1.83 18.59
C GLU A 352 -12.22 1.09 19.38
N LYS A 353 -13.43 0.98 18.85
CA LYS A 353 -14.53 0.28 19.53
C LYS A 353 -14.14 -1.17 19.79
N LYS A 354 -13.90 -1.45 21.08
CA LYS A 354 -13.55 -2.77 21.61
C LYS A 354 -14.73 -3.73 21.59
#